data_73a6999b90ec1ca5e1d276d5d58a69e8
#
_entry.id   73a6999b90ec1ca5e1d276d5d58a69e8
#
_cell.length_a   1.000
_cell.length_b   1.000
_cell.length_c   1.000
_cell.angle_alpha   90.00
_cell.angle_beta   90.00
_cell.angle_gamma   90.00
#
_symmetry.space_group_name_H-M   'P 1'
#
loop_
_entity.id
_entity.type
_entity.pdbx_description
1 polymer ?
#
loop_
_entity_poly.entity_id
_entity_poly.type
_entity_poly.pdbx_seq_one_letter_code
_entity_poly.pdbx_strand_id
1 'polypeptide(L)'
;MRQSLLFTKTRREAPKDEESINAQLLIRAGFVDKVMAGVYTFLPLGLRVFKKIENIIREEMIAIGGQEILMPSLQPKSNWEITGRWNNLDSLIKFTSFYSKIDYALGPTHEEIVSPLIKKFVLSYKDLPAYVFQIQNKFRDEKRAKSGLLRGREFFMKDLYSFHKDEKDLDVYYEKAKKAYENVFKMVGIGNSTYLTFASGGTFSKHSHEFQTISSAGEDTIFLCEKCKVAINKEIILEQSSCPNCGNKNLKEEKAVEVGNIFKLKTKYSEPFDLKYRDEKGEEKAVIMGCYGIGLNRLMGAIVEIYNDKDGIIWPESVAPFKAHLLNLSKNKKFADKIYQDLSAYGRSTAGRQKTGVEVLYDDRNEATPGEKFADADLIGIPYRLVISEKTHSKSSGQAGDKIEVKKRDGDKLDLLAAKELIKKLNN
;
A
#
# COMPACT_ATOMS: atom_id res chain seq x y z
N MET A 1 2.95 20.91 8.42
CA MET A 1 2.95 20.40 9.83
C MET A 1 4.26 20.82 10.49
N ARG A 2 4.26 21.24 11.77
CA ARG A 2 5.49 21.55 12.52
C ARG A 2 6.01 20.30 13.21
N GLN A 3 7.31 20.04 13.11
CA GLN A 3 7.92 18.84 13.71
C GLN A 3 8.00 18.92 15.23
N SER A 4 8.12 20.14 15.78
CA SER A 4 8.05 20.35 17.25
C SER A 4 6.74 19.94 17.88
N LEU A 5 5.64 19.88 17.08
CA LEU A 5 4.30 19.49 17.52
C LEU A 5 3.99 17.99 17.32
N LEU A 6 4.90 17.24 16.68
CA LEU A 6 4.77 15.78 16.61
C LEU A 6 5.09 15.17 17.98
N PHE A 7 4.18 14.35 18.51
CA PHE A 7 4.46 13.60 19.74
C PHE A 7 5.47 12.47 19.51
N THR A 8 5.63 12.03 18.24
CA THR A 8 6.59 11.00 17.83
C THR A 8 7.95 11.61 17.59
N LYS A 9 8.99 10.83 17.89
CA LYS A 9 10.39 11.21 17.65
C LYS A 9 11.09 10.12 16.88
N THR A 10 12.13 10.48 16.14
CA THR A 10 13.07 9.54 15.54
C THR A 10 13.88 8.83 16.64
N ARG A 11 14.33 7.62 16.34
CA ARG A 11 15.18 6.82 17.24
C ARG A 11 16.54 6.56 16.57
N ARG A 12 17.61 6.58 17.34
CA ARG A 12 18.97 6.29 16.83
C ARG A 12 19.12 4.82 16.45
N GLU A 13 18.58 3.94 17.29
CA GLU A 13 18.70 2.49 17.12
C GLU A 13 17.37 1.85 16.74
N ALA A 14 17.46 0.81 15.94
CA ALA A 14 16.34 -0.06 15.66
C ALA A 14 16.07 -1.02 16.82
N PRO A 15 14.84 -1.51 17.02
CA PRO A 15 14.58 -2.60 17.95
C PRO A 15 15.44 -3.82 17.60
N LYS A 16 16.03 -4.46 18.62
CA LYS A 16 16.95 -5.60 18.45
C LYS A 16 16.28 -6.86 17.86
N ASP A 17 14.98 -6.95 17.98
CA ASP A 17 14.16 -8.07 17.50
C ASP A 17 13.59 -7.86 16.09
N GLU A 18 13.99 -6.78 15.41
CA GLU A 18 13.58 -6.49 14.02
C GLU A 18 14.76 -6.68 13.06
N GLU A 19 14.62 -7.66 12.15
CA GLU A 19 15.67 -8.01 11.18
C GLU A 19 15.46 -7.33 9.81
N SER A 20 14.21 -7.05 9.41
CA SER A 20 13.89 -6.46 8.11
C SER A 20 14.14 -4.95 8.08
N ILE A 21 14.62 -4.47 6.93
CA ILE A 21 14.93 -3.05 6.70
C ILE A 21 13.67 -2.19 6.89
N ASN A 22 12.53 -2.61 6.35
CA ASN A 22 11.29 -1.85 6.50
C ASN A 22 10.89 -1.66 7.96
N ALA A 23 10.97 -2.71 8.79
CA ALA A 23 10.65 -2.60 10.21
C ALA A 23 11.60 -1.66 10.93
N GLN A 24 12.92 -1.84 10.73
CA GLN A 24 13.94 -1.02 11.36
C GLN A 24 13.79 0.46 11.02
N LEU A 25 13.65 0.79 9.74
CA LEU A 25 13.57 2.17 9.28
C LEU A 25 12.23 2.83 9.64
N LEU A 26 11.11 2.14 9.46
CA LEU A 26 9.79 2.69 9.78
C LEU A 26 9.63 2.97 11.28
N ILE A 27 10.16 2.12 12.15
CA ILE A 27 10.12 2.34 13.60
C ILE A 27 11.07 3.48 13.99
N ARG A 28 12.31 3.46 13.49
CA ARG A 28 13.31 4.51 13.77
C ARG A 28 12.83 5.89 13.33
N ALA A 29 12.24 5.98 12.15
CA ALA A 29 11.76 7.23 11.58
C ALA A 29 10.41 7.71 12.15
N GLY A 30 9.77 6.94 13.06
CA GLY A 30 8.52 7.32 13.69
C GLY A 30 7.29 7.21 12.77
N PHE A 31 7.29 6.26 11.83
CA PHE A 31 6.15 5.95 10.98
C PHE A 31 5.22 4.92 11.61
N VAL A 32 5.77 3.93 12.27
CA VAL A 32 5.02 2.89 12.97
C VAL A 32 5.62 2.60 14.35
N ASP A 33 4.80 2.02 15.23
CA ASP A 33 5.25 1.45 16.49
C ASP A 33 4.74 0.02 16.62
N LYS A 34 5.61 -0.89 17.08
CA LYS A 34 5.30 -2.30 17.21
C LYS A 34 4.58 -2.55 18.53
N VAL A 35 3.35 -3.04 18.45
CA VAL A 35 2.58 -3.48 19.62
C VAL A 35 2.97 -4.89 20.01
N MET A 36 3.01 -5.79 19.03
CA MET A 36 3.49 -7.17 19.13
C MET A 36 3.86 -7.71 17.75
N ALA A 37 4.39 -8.91 17.67
CA ALA A 37 4.78 -9.52 16.39
C ALA A 37 3.60 -9.52 15.39
N GLY A 38 3.77 -8.82 14.26
CA GLY A 38 2.77 -8.70 13.19
C GLY A 38 1.61 -7.75 13.49
N VAL A 39 1.69 -6.92 14.55
CA VAL A 39 0.68 -5.91 14.89
C VAL A 39 1.37 -4.57 15.15
N TYR A 40 1.03 -3.56 14.37
CA TYR A 40 1.67 -2.25 14.37
C TYR A 40 0.66 -1.10 14.48
N THR A 41 1.01 -0.09 15.26
CA THR A 41 0.32 1.21 15.27
C THR A 41 0.90 2.10 14.17
N PHE A 42 0.07 2.65 13.30
CA PHE A 42 0.50 3.70 12.36
C PHE A 42 0.54 5.05 13.07
N LEU A 43 1.73 5.62 13.16
CA LEU A 43 1.98 6.94 13.73
C LEU A 43 1.66 8.05 12.71
N PRO A 44 1.63 9.33 13.08
CA PRO A 44 1.16 10.39 12.18
C PRO A 44 1.84 10.42 10.80
N LEU A 45 3.17 10.21 10.72
CA LEU A 45 3.88 10.14 9.43
C LEU A 45 3.48 8.90 8.63
N GLY A 46 3.42 7.75 9.30
CA GLY A 46 3.03 6.48 8.68
C GLY A 46 1.60 6.49 8.16
N LEU A 47 0.67 7.05 8.94
CA LEU A 47 -0.72 7.16 8.52
C LEU A 47 -0.89 8.06 7.27
N ARG A 48 -0.06 9.10 7.12
CA ARG A 48 -0.08 9.93 5.90
C ARG A 48 0.34 9.15 4.65
N VAL A 49 1.43 8.36 4.73
CA VAL A 49 1.87 7.47 3.65
C VAL A 49 0.79 6.45 3.34
N PHE A 50 0.29 5.78 4.37
CA PHE A 50 -0.77 4.78 4.25
C PHE A 50 -2.01 5.33 3.52
N LYS A 51 -2.48 6.53 3.90
CA LYS A 51 -3.65 7.17 3.27
C LYS A 51 -3.40 7.57 1.81
N LYS A 52 -2.19 7.90 1.41
CA LYS A 52 -1.85 8.15 0.01
C LYS A 52 -1.87 6.86 -0.81
N ILE A 53 -1.30 5.78 -0.30
CA ILE A 53 -1.38 4.44 -0.91
C ILE A 53 -2.84 4.00 -1.03
N GLU A 54 -3.61 4.15 0.03
CA GLU A 54 -5.05 3.83 0.08
C GLU A 54 -5.83 4.58 -1.01
N ASN A 55 -5.57 5.88 -1.19
CA ASN A 55 -6.26 6.69 -2.19
C ASN A 55 -5.88 6.29 -3.62
N ILE A 56 -4.61 6.03 -3.91
CA ILE A 56 -4.17 5.53 -5.22
C ILE A 56 -4.91 4.23 -5.57
N ILE A 57 -4.98 3.30 -4.62
CA ILE A 57 -5.69 2.03 -4.83
C ILE A 57 -7.18 2.27 -5.04
N ARG A 58 -7.80 3.13 -4.22
CA ARG A 58 -9.23 3.47 -4.32
C ARG A 58 -9.59 4.04 -5.68
N GLU A 59 -8.83 5.00 -6.16
CA GLU A 59 -9.05 5.66 -7.45
C GLU A 59 -8.99 4.65 -8.61
N GLU A 60 -8.02 3.75 -8.63
CA GLU A 60 -7.90 2.70 -9.64
C GLU A 60 -9.05 1.68 -9.57
N MET A 61 -9.52 1.32 -8.36
CA MET A 61 -10.68 0.41 -8.23
C MET A 61 -11.98 1.06 -8.71
N ILE A 62 -12.19 2.34 -8.42
CA ILE A 62 -13.34 3.10 -8.92
C ILE A 62 -13.26 3.23 -10.45
N ALA A 63 -12.08 3.49 -11.02
CA ALA A 63 -11.88 3.63 -12.46
C ALA A 63 -12.25 2.37 -13.26
N ILE A 64 -12.15 1.18 -12.65
CA ILE A 64 -12.59 -0.09 -13.27
C ILE A 64 -14.05 -0.46 -12.94
N GLY A 65 -14.82 0.44 -12.30
CA GLY A 65 -16.25 0.28 -12.01
C GLY A 65 -16.55 -0.30 -10.63
N GLY A 66 -15.56 -0.44 -9.75
CA GLY A 66 -15.76 -0.93 -8.37
C GLY A 66 -16.57 0.07 -7.53
N GLN A 67 -17.54 -0.43 -6.78
CA GLN A 67 -18.30 0.31 -5.79
C GLN A 67 -17.73 0.04 -4.39
N GLU A 68 -17.34 1.09 -3.67
CA GLU A 68 -16.77 0.94 -2.33
C GLU A 68 -17.86 0.63 -1.32
N ILE A 69 -17.66 -0.44 -0.54
CA ILE A 69 -18.52 -0.85 0.58
C ILE A 69 -17.64 -1.06 1.82
N LEU A 70 -18.25 -1.26 2.98
CA LEU A 70 -17.53 -1.66 4.20
C LEU A 70 -18.26 -2.83 4.84
N MET A 71 -17.62 -3.99 4.83
CA MET A 71 -18.14 -5.21 5.43
C MET A 71 -17.61 -5.41 6.86
N PRO A 72 -18.32 -6.16 7.74
CA PRO A 72 -17.87 -6.36 9.11
C PRO A 72 -16.64 -7.27 9.19
N SER A 73 -15.71 -6.94 10.08
CA SER A 73 -14.57 -7.82 10.42
C SER A 73 -15.00 -8.98 11.31
N LEU A 74 -16.04 -8.79 12.12
CA LEU A 74 -16.64 -9.85 12.95
C LEU A 74 -17.57 -10.71 12.08
N GLN A 75 -17.27 -11.99 11.97
CA GLN A 75 -17.95 -12.89 11.04
C GLN A 75 -18.57 -14.09 11.77
N PRO A 76 -19.81 -14.50 11.42
CA PRO A 76 -20.49 -15.60 12.07
C PRO A 76 -19.90 -16.95 11.63
N LYS A 77 -19.76 -17.90 12.56
CA LYS A 77 -19.31 -19.27 12.30
C LYS A 77 -20.11 -19.97 11.19
N SER A 78 -21.42 -19.76 11.16
CA SER A 78 -22.32 -20.40 10.18
C SER A 78 -21.91 -20.17 8.72
N ASN A 79 -21.41 -18.96 8.38
CA ASN A 79 -20.96 -18.68 7.03
C ASN A 79 -19.70 -19.46 6.66
N TRP A 80 -18.80 -19.64 7.61
CA TRP A 80 -17.57 -20.41 7.46
C TRP A 80 -17.81 -21.92 7.39
N GLU A 81 -18.85 -22.41 8.08
CA GLU A 81 -19.30 -23.82 8.01
C GLU A 81 -19.89 -24.14 6.63
N ILE A 82 -20.66 -23.21 6.02
CA ILE A 82 -21.22 -23.35 4.67
C ILE A 82 -20.12 -23.60 3.62
N THR A 83 -18.97 -22.91 3.73
CA THR A 83 -17.84 -23.10 2.82
C THR A 83 -16.90 -24.23 3.25
N GLY A 84 -17.14 -24.87 4.39
CA GLY A 84 -16.26 -25.89 4.98
C GLY A 84 -14.94 -25.36 5.52
N ARG A 85 -14.75 -24.04 5.55
CA ARG A 85 -13.47 -23.40 5.93
C ARG A 85 -13.31 -23.19 7.45
N TRP A 86 -14.37 -23.36 8.24
CA TRP A 86 -14.29 -23.19 9.69
C TRP A 86 -13.19 -24.05 10.33
N ASN A 87 -13.05 -25.30 9.93
CA ASN A 87 -12.07 -26.22 10.48
C ASN A 87 -10.82 -26.37 9.61
N ASN A 88 -10.86 -25.91 8.35
CA ASN A 88 -9.82 -26.19 7.36
C ASN A 88 -8.96 -24.97 7.01
N LEU A 89 -9.20 -23.81 7.63
CA LEU A 89 -8.38 -22.61 7.43
C LEU A 89 -7.55 -22.33 8.69
N ASP A 90 -6.27 -22.70 8.65
CA ASP A 90 -5.34 -22.59 9.78
C ASP A 90 -5.17 -21.16 10.30
N SER A 91 -5.27 -20.17 9.40
CA SER A 91 -5.08 -18.75 9.74
C SER A 91 -6.34 -18.06 10.29
N LEU A 92 -7.44 -18.79 10.48
CA LEU A 92 -8.68 -18.23 10.98
C LEU A 92 -8.64 -18.02 12.50
N ILE A 93 -8.66 -16.77 12.96
CA ILE A 93 -8.77 -16.44 14.38
C ILE A 93 -10.22 -16.62 14.83
N LYS A 94 -10.44 -17.53 15.76
CA LYS A 94 -11.77 -17.92 16.29
C LYS A 94 -11.88 -17.60 17.76
N PHE A 95 -13.08 -17.23 18.19
CA PHE A 95 -13.39 -17.03 19.60
C PHE A 95 -14.88 -17.24 19.89
N THR A 96 -15.20 -17.56 21.15
CA THR A 96 -16.57 -17.69 21.63
C THR A 96 -16.98 -16.43 22.40
N SER A 97 -18.12 -15.85 22.08
CA SER A 97 -18.65 -14.70 22.82
C SER A 97 -18.95 -15.07 24.26
N PHE A 98 -18.50 -14.21 25.18
CA PHE A 98 -18.74 -14.43 26.60
C PHE A 98 -20.23 -14.44 26.97
N TYR A 99 -21.03 -13.53 26.38
CA TYR A 99 -22.44 -13.40 26.70
C TYR A 99 -23.34 -14.36 25.89
N SER A 100 -23.21 -14.34 24.57
CA SER A 100 -24.10 -15.12 23.70
C SER A 100 -23.71 -16.60 23.58
N LYS A 101 -22.49 -16.97 23.99
CA LYS A 101 -21.92 -18.31 23.81
C LYS A 101 -21.88 -18.78 22.34
N ILE A 102 -21.94 -17.82 21.40
CA ILE A 102 -21.86 -18.07 19.96
C ILE A 102 -20.41 -17.91 19.51
N ASP A 103 -20.00 -18.77 18.58
CA ASP A 103 -18.67 -18.71 17.97
C ASP A 103 -18.63 -17.71 16.81
N TYR A 104 -17.56 -16.93 16.79
CA TYR A 104 -17.26 -15.95 15.76
C TYR A 104 -15.84 -16.13 15.24
N ALA A 105 -15.56 -15.54 14.08
CA ALA A 105 -14.21 -15.37 13.57
C ALA A 105 -13.91 -13.88 13.29
N LEU A 106 -12.63 -13.52 13.37
CA LEU A 106 -12.13 -12.28 12.78
C LEU A 106 -11.75 -12.54 11.32
N GLY A 107 -12.27 -11.74 10.39
CA GLY A 107 -12.19 -11.99 8.95
C GLY A 107 -10.77 -11.94 8.39
N PRO A 108 -10.18 -13.05 7.94
CA PRO A 108 -8.94 -13.07 7.16
C PRO A 108 -9.18 -12.70 5.69
N THR A 109 -10.43 -12.82 5.23
CA THR A 109 -10.98 -12.55 3.90
C THR A 109 -12.49 -12.41 4.00
N HIS A 110 -13.20 -12.04 2.92
CA HIS A 110 -14.64 -11.72 3.01
C HIS A 110 -15.54 -12.43 1.99
N GLU A 111 -15.10 -13.53 1.36
CA GLU A 111 -15.94 -14.33 0.46
C GLU A 111 -17.22 -14.81 1.18
N GLU A 112 -17.10 -15.22 2.44
CA GLU A 112 -18.18 -15.69 3.30
C GLU A 112 -19.18 -14.59 3.70
N ILE A 113 -18.84 -13.33 3.47
CA ILE A 113 -19.70 -12.18 3.78
C ILE A 113 -20.28 -11.58 2.50
N VAL A 114 -19.45 -11.42 1.46
CA VAL A 114 -19.88 -10.78 0.22
C VAL A 114 -20.85 -11.65 -0.57
N SER A 115 -20.66 -12.99 -0.59
CA SER A 115 -21.54 -13.88 -1.35
C SER A 115 -22.99 -13.84 -0.85
N PRO A 116 -23.29 -14.02 0.45
CA PRO A 116 -24.66 -13.87 0.96
C PRO A 116 -25.18 -12.42 0.90
N LEU A 117 -24.29 -11.42 0.89
CA LEU A 117 -24.70 -10.03 0.68
C LEU A 117 -25.22 -9.81 -0.74
N ILE A 118 -24.44 -10.20 -1.75
CA ILE A 118 -24.76 -10.02 -3.17
C ILE A 118 -26.00 -10.82 -3.55
N LYS A 119 -26.23 -12.00 -2.99
CA LYS A 119 -27.44 -12.80 -3.21
C LYS A 119 -28.75 -12.03 -2.98
N LYS A 120 -28.73 -11.01 -2.10
CA LYS A 120 -29.91 -10.20 -1.80
C LYS A 120 -30.24 -9.19 -2.90
N PHE A 121 -29.30 -8.87 -3.78
CA PHE A 121 -29.41 -7.78 -4.75
C PHE A 121 -29.27 -8.25 -6.22
N VAL A 122 -28.56 -9.35 -6.46
CA VAL A 122 -28.41 -9.94 -7.80
C VAL A 122 -29.44 -11.04 -7.97
N LEU A 123 -30.52 -10.74 -8.70
CA LEU A 123 -31.66 -11.63 -8.92
C LEU A 123 -31.79 -12.02 -10.39
N SER A 124 -31.30 -11.20 -11.31
CA SER A 124 -31.40 -11.42 -12.74
C SER A 124 -30.14 -11.07 -13.50
N TYR A 125 -30.02 -11.49 -14.75
CA TYR A 125 -28.91 -11.15 -15.64
C TYR A 125 -28.70 -9.63 -15.82
N LYS A 126 -29.76 -8.83 -15.58
CA LYS A 126 -29.65 -7.34 -15.65
C LYS A 126 -28.90 -6.72 -14.51
N ASP A 127 -28.74 -7.44 -13.39
CA ASP A 127 -28.02 -6.99 -12.22
C ASP A 127 -26.51 -7.32 -12.32
N LEU A 128 -26.10 -8.02 -13.40
CA LEU A 128 -24.72 -8.42 -13.68
C LEU A 128 -24.17 -7.68 -14.92
N PRO A 129 -22.87 -7.37 -14.96
CA PRO A 129 -21.88 -7.64 -13.92
C PRO A 129 -21.95 -6.64 -12.77
N ALA A 130 -21.56 -7.07 -11.56
CA ALA A 130 -21.47 -6.23 -10.37
C ALA A 130 -20.04 -6.29 -9.78
N TYR A 131 -19.55 -5.16 -9.30
CA TYR A 131 -18.20 -5.02 -8.74
C TYR A 131 -18.26 -4.26 -7.44
N VAL A 132 -17.79 -4.88 -6.35
CA VAL A 132 -17.73 -4.23 -5.04
C VAL A 132 -16.34 -4.40 -4.44
N PHE A 133 -15.85 -3.39 -3.72
CA PHE A 133 -14.58 -3.48 -3.02
C PHE A 133 -14.64 -2.81 -1.67
N GLN A 134 -13.71 -3.17 -0.81
CA GLN A 134 -13.46 -2.50 0.45
C GLN A 134 -11.97 -2.33 0.70
N ILE A 135 -11.63 -1.43 1.62
CA ILE A 135 -10.31 -1.34 2.24
C ILE A 135 -10.52 -1.52 3.74
N GLN A 136 -10.19 -2.70 4.26
CA GLN A 136 -10.60 -3.14 5.59
C GLN A 136 -9.50 -3.96 6.27
N ASN A 137 -9.46 -3.90 7.61
CA ASN A 137 -8.63 -4.78 8.41
C ASN A 137 -8.91 -6.26 8.13
N LYS A 138 -7.84 -7.03 8.05
CA LYS A 138 -7.83 -8.47 8.00
C LYS A 138 -7.04 -9.01 9.18
N PHE A 139 -7.43 -10.19 9.65
CA PHE A 139 -6.84 -10.85 10.80
C PHE A 139 -6.43 -12.26 10.41
N ARG A 140 -5.15 -12.58 10.58
CA ARG A 140 -4.63 -13.92 10.27
C ARG A 140 -3.77 -14.44 11.41
N ASP A 141 -4.03 -15.65 11.85
CA ASP A 141 -3.19 -16.33 12.84
C ASP A 141 -1.90 -16.83 12.18
N GLU A 142 -1.01 -15.88 11.91
CA GLU A 142 0.27 -16.18 11.27
C GLU A 142 1.22 -16.88 12.24
N LYS A 143 1.65 -18.10 11.89
CA LYS A 143 2.63 -18.87 12.69
C LYS A 143 3.95 -18.12 12.86
N ARG A 144 4.35 -17.35 11.84
CA ARG A 144 5.59 -16.56 11.81
C ARG A 144 5.28 -15.17 11.27
N ALA A 145 4.80 -14.28 12.12
CA ALA A 145 4.68 -12.86 11.79
C ALA A 145 6.08 -12.23 11.85
N LYS A 146 6.78 -12.21 10.71
CA LYS A 146 8.15 -11.71 10.53
C LYS A 146 8.15 -10.59 9.49
N SER A 147 9.32 -9.96 9.34
CA SER A 147 9.60 -9.02 8.25
C SER A 147 8.76 -7.74 8.29
N GLY A 148 8.47 -7.24 9.49
CA GLY A 148 7.82 -5.93 9.67
C GLY A 148 6.41 -5.90 9.08
N LEU A 149 6.15 -4.93 8.21
CA LEU A 149 4.84 -4.76 7.56
C LEU A 149 4.57 -5.76 6.44
N LEU A 150 5.55 -6.57 6.02
CA LEU A 150 5.38 -7.51 4.90
C LEU A 150 4.46 -8.68 5.27
N ARG A 151 4.46 -9.12 6.54
CA ARG A 151 3.61 -10.22 7.00
C ARG A 151 3.10 -10.00 8.42
N GLY A 152 1.89 -9.48 8.53
CA GLY A 152 1.22 -9.13 9.78
C GLY A 152 0.08 -10.08 10.16
N ARG A 153 -0.27 -10.08 11.47
CA ARG A 153 -1.47 -10.72 12.00
C ARG A 153 -2.71 -9.85 11.89
N GLU A 154 -2.51 -8.53 11.96
CA GLU A 154 -3.52 -7.52 11.68
C GLU A 154 -2.97 -6.57 10.61
N PHE A 155 -3.69 -6.41 9.51
CA PHE A 155 -3.27 -5.59 8.39
C PHE A 155 -4.46 -5.14 7.55
N PHE A 156 -4.30 -4.05 6.82
CA PHE A 156 -5.28 -3.58 5.85
C PHE A 156 -5.09 -4.24 4.50
N MET A 157 -6.20 -4.62 3.91
CA MET A 157 -6.26 -5.15 2.56
C MET A 157 -7.35 -4.44 1.77
N LYS A 158 -7.06 -4.08 0.52
CA LYS A 158 -8.10 -3.85 -0.48
C LYS A 158 -8.47 -5.21 -1.05
N ASP A 159 -9.69 -5.60 -0.86
CA ASP A 159 -10.31 -6.75 -1.51
C ASP A 159 -11.47 -6.30 -2.38
N LEU A 160 -11.38 -6.62 -3.68
CA LEU A 160 -12.42 -6.39 -4.67
C LEU A 160 -12.98 -7.74 -5.08
N TYR A 161 -14.29 -7.79 -5.24
CA TYR A 161 -15.05 -8.94 -5.69
C TYR A 161 -15.85 -8.56 -6.92
N SER A 162 -15.80 -9.41 -7.95
CA SER A 162 -16.54 -9.24 -9.18
C SER A 162 -17.51 -10.40 -9.39
N PHE A 163 -18.68 -10.10 -9.92
CA PHE A 163 -19.80 -11.03 -10.10
C PHE A 163 -20.25 -10.96 -11.55
N HIS A 164 -20.32 -12.12 -12.21
CA HIS A 164 -20.47 -12.24 -13.65
C HIS A 164 -21.50 -13.30 -14.03
N LYS A 165 -22.09 -13.14 -15.20
CA LYS A 165 -23.00 -14.14 -15.76
C LYS A 165 -22.30 -15.38 -16.32
N ASP A 166 -21.05 -15.24 -16.77
CA ASP A 166 -20.27 -16.33 -17.34
C ASP A 166 -18.77 -16.11 -17.20
N GLU A 167 -17.95 -17.14 -17.51
CA GLU A 167 -16.51 -17.07 -17.43
C GLU A 167 -15.90 -16.08 -18.42
N LYS A 168 -16.52 -15.87 -19.58
CA LYS A 168 -16.04 -14.94 -20.61
C LYS A 168 -16.11 -13.48 -20.11
N ASP A 169 -17.20 -13.13 -19.44
CA ASP A 169 -17.35 -11.81 -18.82
C ASP A 169 -16.35 -11.63 -17.66
N LEU A 170 -16.13 -12.67 -16.83
CA LEU A 170 -15.09 -12.69 -15.82
C LEU A 170 -13.70 -12.46 -16.44
N ASP A 171 -13.37 -13.12 -17.55
CA ASP A 171 -12.05 -13.00 -18.21
C ASP A 171 -11.77 -11.57 -18.68
N VAL A 172 -12.78 -10.90 -19.24
CA VAL A 172 -12.66 -9.50 -19.65
C VAL A 172 -12.38 -8.58 -18.45
N TYR A 173 -13.10 -8.78 -17.36
CA TYR A 173 -12.87 -7.97 -16.16
C TYR A 173 -11.54 -8.29 -15.46
N TYR A 174 -11.13 -9.55 -15.50
CA TYR A 174 -9.86 -10.00 -14.96
C TYR A 174 -8.67 -9.27 -15.61
N GLU A 175 -8.66 -9.12 -16.93
CA GLU A 175 -7.64 -8.35 -17.65
C GLU A 175 -7.70 -6.84 -17.29
N LYS A 176 -8.90 -6.30 -17.09
CA LYS A 176 -9.09 -4.92 -16.60
C LYS A 176 -8.47 -4.72 -15.20
N ALA A 177 -8.76 -5.64 -14.28
CA ALA A 177 -8.22 -5.61 -12.92
C ALA A 177 -6.69 -5.75 -12.92
N LYS A 178 -6.14 -6.66 -13.75
CA LYS A 178 -4.71 -6.82 -13.94
C LYS A 178 -4.04 -5.50 -14.33
N LYS A 179 -4.62 -4.77 -15.30
CA LYS A 179 -4.10 -3.48 -15.74
C LYS A 179 -4.18 -2.40 -14.67
N ALA A 180 -5.26 -2.36 -13.89
CA ALA A 180 -5.39 -1.44 -12.75
C ALA A 180 -4.31 -1.70 -11.68
N TYR A 181 -3.97 -2.95 -11.42
CA TYR A 181 -2.89 -3.31 -10.50
C TYR A 181 -1.52 -2.82 -10.99
N GLU A 182 -1.21 -3.00 -12.28
CA GLU A 182 0.01 -2.46 -12.88
C GLU A 182 0.09 -0.95 -12.69
N ASN A 183 -1.03 -0.23 -12.88
CA ASN A 183 -1.10 1.21 -12.64
C ASN A 183 -0.85 1.56 -11.17
N VAL A 184 -1.50 0.86 -10.22
CA VAL A 184 -1.26 1.05 -8.78
C VAL A 184 0.23 0.93 -8.47
N PHE A 185 0.89 -0.17 -8.87
CA PHE A 185 2.30 -0.40 -8.57
C PHE A 185 3.21 0.63 -9.24
N LYS A 186 2.88 1.09 -10.44
CA LYS A 186 3.58 2.19 -11.10
C LYS A 186 3.41 3.51 -10.33
N MET A 187 2.19 3.84 -9.91
CA MET A 187 1.89 5.09 -9.20
C MET A 187 2.53 5.14 -7.81
N VAL A 188 2.61 4.03 -7.09
CA VAL A 188 3.31 3.98 -5.79
C VAL A 188 4.83 3.85 -5.94
N GLY A 189 5.35 3.77 -7.16
CA GLY A 189 6.79 3.82 -7.47
C GLY A 189 7.49 2.47 -7.65
N ILE A 190 6.85 1.32 -7.40
CA ILE A 190 7.50 0.00 -7.47
C ILE A 190 7.25 -0.77 -8.78
N GLY A 191 6.58 -0.16 -9.76
CA GLY A 191 6.16 -0.85 -10.99
C GLY A 191 7.31 -1.49 -11.76
N ASN A 192 8.51 -0.90 -11.76
CA ASN A 192 9.69 -1.45 -12.46
C ASN A 192 10.28 -2.70 -11.78
N SER A 193 9.97 -2.92 -10.51
CA SER A 193 10.43 -4.06 -9.71
C SER A 193 9.34 -5.10 -9.47
N THR A 194 8.12 -4.87 -9.98
CA THR A 194 6.94 -5.73 -9.77
C THR A 194 6.57 -6.45 -11.06
N TYR A 195 6.43 -7.77 -10.98
CA TYR A 195 6.20 -8.64 -12.12
C TYR A 195 4.93 -9.47 -11.95
N LEU A 196 4.13 -9.58 -13.03
CA LEU A 196 3.04 -10.54 -13.08
C LEU A 196 3.63 -11.94 -13.00
N THR A 197 3.21 -12.70 -12.01
CA THR A 197 3.74 -14.03 -11.68
C THR A 197 2.62 -15.07 -11.76
N PHE A 198 2.85 -16.11 -12.55
CA PHE A 198 1.97 -17.28 -12.58
C PHE A 198 2.21 -18.11 -11.32
N ALA A 199 1.14 -18.42 -10.59
CA ALA A 199 1.21 -19.07 -9.28
C ALA A 199 0.08 -20.09 -9.06
N SER A 200 0.20 -20.87 -8.01
CA SER A 200 -0.90 -21.68 -7.48
C SER A 200 -1.97 -20.75 -6.90
N GLY A 201 -3.23 -21.07 -7.14
CA GLY A 201 -4.35 -20.34 -6.53
C GLY A 201 -4.64 -20.74 -5.08
N GLY A 202 -3.86 -21.61 -4.50
CA GLY A 202 -3.98 -22.06 -3.12
C GLY A 202 -5.39 -22.58 -2.78
N THR A 203 -5.97 -22.02 -1.72
CA THR A 203 -7.33 -22.37 -1.29
C THR A 203 -8.44 -21.71 -2.12
N PHE A 204 -8.12 -20.88 -3.12
CA PHE A 204 -9.10 -20.13 -3.92
C PHE A 204 -9.37 -20.75 -5.28
N SER A 205 -8.31 -21.10 -6.03
CA SER A 205 -8.39 -21.68 -7.37
C SER A 205 -7.18 -22.57 -7.64
N LYS A 206 -7.19 -23.34 -8.75
CA LYS A 206 -6.03 -24.16 -9.14
C LYS A 206 -4.84 -23.30 -9.54
N HIS A 207 -5.07 -22.23 -10.28
CA HIS A 207 -4.07 -21.26 -10.73
C HIS A 207 -4.53 -19.85 -10.45
N SER A 208 -3.58 -18.96 -10.19
CA SER A 208 -3.79 -17.52 -10.00
C SER A 208 -2.68 -16.72 -10.68
N HIS A 209 -2.86 -15.39 -10.69
CA HIS A 209 -1.76 -14.49 -10.97
C HIS A 209 -1.47 -13.67 -9.71
N GLU A 210 -0.20 -13.61 -9.37
CA GLU A 210 0.33 -12.75 -8.32
C GLU A 210 1.09 -11.59 -8.93
N PHE A 211 1.24 -10.53 -8.17
CA PHE A 211 2.18 -9.45 -8.46
C PHE A 211 3.29 -9.54 -7.42
N GLN A 212 4.46 -9.94 -7.90
CA GLN A 212 5.63 -10.19 -7.07
C GLN A 212 6.67 -9.08 -7.29
N THR A 213 7.06 -8.43 -6.21
CA THR A 213 8.06 -7.37 -6.21
C THR A 213 9.41 -7.94 -5.79
N ILE A 214 10.43 -7.79 -6.63
CA ILE A 214 11.79 -8.27 -6.31
C ILE A 214 12.32 -7.54 -5.09
N SER A 215 12.69 -8.30 -4.06
CA SER A 215 13.30 -7.80 -2.83
C SER A 215 14.01 -8.93 -2.10
N SER A 216 15.17 -8.65 -1.52
CA SER A 216 15.92 -9.61 -0.67
C SER A 216 15.17 -10.02 0.59
N ALA A 217 14.23 -9.19 1.08
CA ALA A 217 13.36 -9.49 2.20
C ALA A 217 12.19 -10.41 1.85
N GLY A 218 12.05 -10.79 0.56
CA GLY A 218 10.98 -11.64 0.07
C GLY A 218 11.07 -13.08 0.59
N GLU A 219 9.93 -13.63 0.98
CA GLU A 219 9.81 -15.04 1.37
C GLU A 219 9.63 -15.95 0.15
N ASP A 220 9.10 -15.42 -0.96
CA ASP A 220 8.86 -16.16 -2.18
C ASP A 220 10.10 -16.24 -3.07
N THR A 221 10.14 -17.28 -3.89
CA THR A 221 11.10 -17.42 -4.98
C THR A 221 10.34 -17.45 -6.30
N ILE A 222 10.72 -16.60 -7.23
CA ILE A 222 10.14 -16.52 -8.56
C ILE A 222 11.19 -16.75 -9.64
N PHE A 223 10.76 -17.23 -10.80
CA PHE A 223 11.57 -17.45 -11.98
C PHE A 223 11.17 -16.47 -13.08
N LEU A 224 11.95 -15.41 -13.23
CA LEU A 224 11.67 -14.27 -14.11
C LEU A 224 12.11 -14.55 -15.55
N CYS A 225 11.20 -14.36 -16.49
CA CYS A 225 11.52 -14.26 -17.90
C CYS A 225 11.90 -12.81 -18.24
N GLU A 226 13.19 -12.53 -18.42
CA GLU A 226 13.65 -11.18 -18.74
C GLU A 226 13.12 -10.65 -20.08
N LYS A 227 12.80 -11.57 -21.03
CA LYS A 227 12.24 -11.22 -22.34
C LYS A 227 10.81 -10.71 -22.27
N CYS A 228 9.94 -11.38 -21.50
CA CYS A 228 8.50 -11.06 -21.42
C CYS A 228 8.12 -10.24 -20.17
N LYS A 229 9.06 -10.09 -19.21
CA LYS A 229 8.80 -9.41 -17.93
C LYS A 229 7.62 -10.03 -17.15
N VAL A 230 7.50 -11.37 -17.22
CA VAL A 230 6.59 -12.18 -16.40
C VAL A 230 7.40 -13.22 -15.64
N ALA A 231 6.87 -13.70 -14.54
CA ALA A 231 7.54 -14.69 -13.71
C ALA A 231 6.66 -15.92 -13.45
N ILE A 232 7.27 -16.98 -12.92
CA ILE A 232 6.62 -18.20 -12.46
C ILE A 232 6.99 -18.38 -11.00
N ASN A 233 6.01 -18.57 -10.12
CA ASN A 233 6.27 -18.87 -8.72
C ASN A 233 6.88 -20.28 -8.59
N LYS A 234 7.81 -20.44 -7.65
CA LYS A 234 8.47 -21.72 -7.35
C LYS A 234 7.48 -22.86 -7.11
N GLU A 235 6.30 -22.55 -6.56
CA GLU A 235 5.25 -23.53 -6.27
C GLU A 235 4.80 -24.33 -7.51
N ILE A 236 4.82 -23.70 -8.69
CA ILE A 236 4.37 -24.33 -9.95
C ILE A 236 5.48 -24.54 -10.97
N ILE A 237 6.75 -24.31 -10.61
CA ILE A 237 7.86 -24.40 -11.58
C ILE A 237 8.04 -25.82 -12.15
N LEU A 238 7.67 -26.85 -11.41
CA LEU A 238 7.70 -28.23 -11.87
C LEU A 238 6.60 -28.51 -12.93
N GLU A 239 5.46 -27.84 -12.84
CA GLU A 239 4.35 -27.95 -13.79
C GLU A 239 4.58 -27.03 -15.01
N GLN A 240 5.19 -25.86 -14.79
CA GLN A 240 5.44 -24.82 -15.78
C GLN A 240 6.91 -24.41 -15.79
N SER A 241 7.77 -25.21 -16.41
CA SER A 241 9.25 -25.02 -16.43
C SER A 241 9.76 -24.00 -17.46
N SER A 242 8.87 -23.40 -18.24
CA SER A 242 9.21 -22.40 -19.27
C SER A 242 8.23 -21.23 -19.25
N CYS A 243 8.67 -20.07 -19.75
CA CYS A 243 7.84 -18.89 -19.83
C CYS A 243 6.51 -19.16 -20.57
N PRO A 244 5.33 -18.98 -19.96
CA PRO A 244 4.06 -19.26 -20.61
C PRO A 244 3.77 -18.36 -21.81
N ASN A 245 4.42 -17.19 -21.90
CA ASN A 245 4.21 -16.24 -22.98
C ASN A 245 5.08 -16.50 -24.22
N CYS A 246 6.34 -17.00 -24.03
CA CYS A 246 7.28 -17.14 -25.16
C CYS A 246 8.09 -18.44 -25.17
N GLY A 247 7.82 -19.37 -24.25
CA GLY A 247 8.52 -20.66 -24.18
C GLY A 247 9.98 -20.60 -23.71
N ASN A 248 10.49 -19.43 -23.31
CA ASN A 248 11.87 -19.29 -22.83
C ASN A 248 12.10 -20.16 -21.58
N LYS A 249 13.14 -21.01 -21.64
CA LYS A 249 13.55 -21.89 -20.52
C LYS A 249 14.64 -21.26 -19.64
N ASN A 250 15.32 -20.23 -20.15
CA ASN A 250 16.32 -19.52 -19.35
C ASN A 250 15.63 -18.43 -18.51
N LEU A 251 15.25 -18.81 -17.30
CA LEU A 251 14.57 -17.97 -16.34
C LEU A 251 15.53 -17.60 -15.22
N LYS A 252 15.48 -16.35 -14.77
CA LYS A 252 16.32 -15.85 -13.67
C LYS A 252 15.61 -16.09 -12.34
N GLU A 253 16.26 -16.76 -11.39
CA GLU A 253 15.75 -16.94 -10.04
C GLU A 253 15.92 -15.65 -9.22
N GLU A 254 14.85 -15.19 -8.56
CA GLU A 254 14.82 -13.99 -7.74
C GLU A 254 14.00 -14.20 -6.47
N LYS A 255 14.39 -13.52 -5.39
CA LYS A 255 13.57 -13.38 -4.18
C LYS A 255 12.55 -12.26 -4.36
N ALA A 256 11.31 -12.49 -3.93
CA ALA A 256 10.23 -11.54 -4.13
C ALA A 256 9.21 -11.53 -2.99
N VAL A 257 8.45 -10.44 -2.94
CA VAL A 257 7.32 -10.21 -2.04
C VAL A 257 6.04 -10.14 -2.85
N GLU A 258 5.05 -10.98 -2.53
CA GLU A 258 3.71 -10.90 -3.11
C GLU A 258 3.00 -9.63 -2.64
N VAL A 259 2.86 -8.60 -3.49
CA VAL A 259 2.20 -7.33 -3.17
C VAL A 259 0.74 -7.28 -3.60
N GLY A 260 0.30 -8.21 -4.42
CA GLY A 260 -1.09 -8.35 -4.85
C GLY A 260 -1.37 -9.72 -5.45
N ASN A 261 -2.63 -10.13 -5.40
CA ASN A 261 -3.08 -11.40 -5.98
C ASN A 261 -4.46 -11.26 -6.61
N ILE A 262 -4.71 -12.00 -7.67
CA ILE A 262 -5.96 -12.02 -8.42
C ILE A 262 -6.39 -13.45 -8.73
N PHE A 263 -7.67 -13.76 -8.45
CA PHE A 263 -8.22 -15.11 -8.53
C PHE A 263 -9.49 -15.17 -9.36
N LYS A 264 -9.61 -16.20 -10.17
CA LYS A 264 -10.90 -16.62 -10.78
C LYS A 264 -11.55 -17.63 -9.84
N LEU A 265 -12.44 -17.18 -8.96
CA LEU A 265 -13.12 -18.03 -7.98
C LEU A 265 -14.17 -18.94 -8.63
N LYS A 266 -14.68 -18.53 -9.79
CA LYS A 266 -15.78 -19.21 -10.50
C LYS A 266 -17.01 -19.37 -9.59
N THR A 267 -17.50 -20.61 -9.41
CA THR A 267 -18.68 -20.91 -8.59
C THR A 267 -18.36 -21.32 -7.16
N LYS A 268 -17.08 -21.37 -6.78
CA LYS A 268 -16.62 -21.90 -5.49
C LYS A 268 -17.30 -21.30 -4.26
N TYR A 269 -17.65 -20.01 -4.32
CA TYR A 269 -18.32 -19.30 -3.22
C TYR A 269 -19.75 -18.89 -3.57
N SER A 270 -20.18 -18.95 -4.82
CA SER A 270 -21.57 -18.71 -5.18
C SER A 270 -22.45 -19.94 -4.93
N GLU A 271 -22.02 -21.13 -5.30
CA GLU A 271 -22.76 -22.38 -5.09
C GLU A 271 -23.07 -22.67 -3.62
N PRO A 272 -22.11 -22.64 -2.66
CA PRO A 272 -22.41 -22.92 -1.27
C PRO A 272 -23.44 -21.97 -0.65
N PHE A 273 -23.46 -20.70 -1.07
CA PHE A 273 -24.44 -19.71 -0.62
C PHE A 273 -25.71 -19.67 -1.47
N ASP A 274 -25.84 -20.56 -2.48
CA ASP A 274 -26.94 -20.53 -3.43
C ASP A 274 -27.13 -19.13 -4.07
N LEU A 275 -26.01 -18.50 -4.43
CA LEU A 275 -25.96 -17.21 -5.13
C LEU A 275 -26.15 -17.46 -6.63
N LYS A 276 -27.40 -17.27 -7.08
CA LYS A 276 -27.87 -17.49 -8.45
C LYS A 276 -28.52 -16.25 -9.01
N TYR A 277 -28.63 -16.20 -10.32
CA TYR A 277 -29.41 -15.21 -11.06
C TYR A 277 -30.30 -15.91 -12.09
N ARG A 278 -31.39 -15.25 -12.53
CA ARG A 278 -32.21 -15.71 -13.66
C ARG A 278 -31.70 -15.12 -14.97
N ASP A 279 -31.43 -15.98 -15.92
CA ASP A 279 -31.00 -15.57 -17.25
C ASP A 279 -32.17 -15.03 -18.11
N GLU A 280 -31.93 -14.69 -19.38
CA GLU A 280 -32.94 -14.16 -20.32
C GLU A 280 -34.09 -15.14 -20.61
N LYS A 281 -33.86 -16.43 -20.36
CA LYS A 281 -34.86 -17.50 -20.54
C LYS A 281 -35.60 -17.83 -19.25
N GLY A 282 -35.24 -17.20 -18.14
CA GLY A 282 -35.79 -17.47 -16.81
C GLY A 282 -35.12 -18.65 -16.08
N GLU A 283 -34.06 -19.23 -16.63
CA GLU A 283 -33.31 -20.33 -16.02
C GLU A 283 -32.38 -19.79 -14.90
N GLU A 284 -32.32 -20.51 -13.78
CA GLU A 284 -31.41 -20.19 -12.70
C GLU A 284 -29.99 -20.66 -13.00
N LYS A 285 -29.01 -19.76 -12.86
CA LYS A 285 -27.57 -20.02 -13.04
C LYS A 285 -26.77 -19.51 -11.89
N ALA A 286 -25.73 -20.25 -11.51
CA ALA A 286 -24.77 -19.79 -10.49
C ALA A 286 -24.01 -18.57 -11.00
N VAL A 287 -23.79 -17.59 -10.12
CA VAL A 287 -22.97 -16.40 -10.42
C VAL A 287 -21.50 -16.80 -10.45
N ILE A 288 -20.79 -16.32 -11.47
CA ILE A 288 -19.34 -16.52 -11.60
C ILE A 288 -18.61 -15.39 -10.87
N MET A 289 -17.63 -15.73 -10.04
CA MET A 289 -16.95 -14.78 -9.15
C MET A 289 -15.46 -14.63 -9.45
N GLY A 290 -14.95 -13.41 -9.26
CA GLY A 290 -13.53 -13.10 -9.18
C GLY A 290 -13.18 -12.41 -7.85
N CYS A 291 -11.93 -12.55 -7.40
CA CYS A 291 -11.41 -11.90 -6.20
C CYS A 291 -10.03 -11.28 -6.48
N TYR A 292 -9.79 -10.07 -5.96
CA TYR A 292 -8.61 -9.27 -6.27
C TYR A 292 -8.12 -8.55 -5.02
N GLY A 293 -6.96 -8.96 -4.46
CA GLY A 293 -6.41 -8.49 -3.20
C GLY A 293 -5.11 -7.70 -3.33
N ILE A 294 -4.99 -6.58 -2.59
CA ILE A 294 -3.73 -5.84 -2.36
C ILE A 294 -3.60 -5.58 -0.86
N GLY A 295 -2.51 -6.05 -0.26
CA GLY A 295 -2.18 -5.75 1.15
C GLY A 295 -1.50 -4.39 1.29
N LEU A 296 -2.17 -3.40 1.91
CA LEU A 296 -1.66 -2.04 2.01
C LEU A 296 -0.40 -1.95 2.90
N ASN A 297 -0.41 -2.63 4.05
CA ASN A 297 0.75 -2.70 4.94
C ASN A 297 1.96 -3.28 4.21
N ARG A 298 1.74 -4.40 3.50
CA ARG A 298 2.77 -5.10 2.72
C ARG A 298 3.32 -4.21 1.61
N LEU A 299 2.45 -3.47 0.92
CA LEU A 299 2.85 -2.54 -0.12
C LEU A 299 3.73 -1.41 0.44
N MET A 300 3.35 -0.83 1.58
CA MET A 300 4.18 0.18 2.26
C MET A 300 5.53 -0.38 2.71
N GLY A 301 5.56 -1.60 3.25
CA GLY A 301 6.80 -2.29 3.61
C GLY A 301 7.70 -2.55 2.40
N ALA A 302 7.13 -3.04 1.29
CA ALA A 302 7.86 -3.31 0.06
C ALA A 302 8.48 -2.04 -0.56
N ILE A 303 7.78 -0.90 -0.51
CA ILE A 303 8.33 0.38 -0.94
C ILE A 303 9.60 0.72 -0.15
N VAL A 304 9.58 0.54 1.18
CA VAL A 304 10.75 0.83 2.02
C VAL A 304 11.90 -0.16 1.79
N GLU A 305 11.60 -1.44 1.52
CA GLU A 305 12.63 -2.43 1.17
C GLU A 305 13.36 -2.11 -0.14
N ILE A 306 12.69 -1.45 -1.09
CA ILE A 306 13.27 -1.06 -2.38
C ILE A 306 13.96 0.30 -2.29
N TYR A 307 13.34 1.26 -1.61
CA TYR A 307 13.74 2.66 -1.59
C TYR A 307 14.30 3.05 -0.23
N ASN A 308 15.55 2.67 0.00
CA ASN A 308 16.31 3.04 1.19
C ASN A 308 17.79 3.12 0.85
N ASP A 309 18.54 3.76 1.74
CA ASP A 309 20.00 3.74 1.77
C ASP A 309 20.50 3.63 3.23
N LYS A 310 21.82 3.76 3.44
CA LYS A 310 22.44 3.72 4.77
C LYS A 310 21.93 4.79 5.75
N ASP A 311 21.40 5.90 5.24
CA ASP A 311 20.98 7.05 6.02
C ASP A 311 19.47 7.00 6.35
N GLY A 312 18.65 6.28 5.56
CA GLY A 312 17.22 6.14 5.84
C GLY A 312 16.36 5.80 4.63
N ILE A 313 15.09 6.18 4.71
CA ILE A 313 14.09 5.92 3.68
C ILE A 313 14.23 6.91 2.51
N ILE A 314 13.83 6.49 1.32
CA ILE A 314 13.72 7.33 0.13
C ILE A 314 12.28 7.20 -0.42
N TRP A 315 11.36 8.03 0.06
CA TRP A 315 9.96 7.91 -0.38
C TRP A 315 9.77 8.38 -1.83
N PRO A 316 9.09 7.59 -2.70
CA PRO A 316 8.54 8.10 -3.94
C PRO A 316 7.62 9.31 -3.70
N GLU A 317 7.69 10.33 -4.54
CA GLU A 317 6.94 11.59 -4.33
C GLU A 317 5.42 11.36 -4.19
N SER A 318 4.88 10.39 -4.90
CA SER A 318 3.44 10.05 -4.90
C SER A 318 2.91 9.60 -3.54
N VAL A 319 3.72 8.92 -2.75
CA VAL A 319 3.32 8.34 -1.45
C VAL A 319 4.03 8.98 -0.25
N ALA A 320 5.02 9.83 -0.47
CA ALA A 320 5.74 10.52 0.60
C ALA A 320 4.80 11.24 1.59
N PRO A 321 5.07 11.25 2.90
CA PRO A 321 4.18 11.87 3.90
C PRO A 321 4.02 13.37 3.67
N PHE A 322 5.06 14.01 3.12
CA PHE A 322 5.11 15.40 2.68
C PHE A 322 5.94 15.50 1.41
N LYS A 323 5.71 16.54 0.60
CA LYS A 323 6.54 16.82 -0.57
C LYS A 323 7.90 17.38 -0.17
N ALA A 324 7.94 18.22 0.87
CA ALA A 324 9.17 18.86 1.32
C ALA A 324 9.36 18.81 2.86
N HIS A 325 10.62 18.71 3.28
CA HIS A 325 11.08 18.84 4.67
C HIS A 325 11.89 20.13 4.81
N LEU A 326 11.32 21.11 5.49
CA LEU A 326 11.97 22.41 5.72
C LEU A 326 12.75 22.39 7.05
N LEU A 327 14.06 22.54 6.98
CA LEU A 327 14.94 22.63 8.15
C LEU A 327 15.32 24.07 8.42
N ASN A 328 14.98 24.59 9.59
CA ASN A 328 15.48 25.89 10.04
C ASN A 328 16.74 25.71 10.87
N LEU A 329 17.87 26.13 10.34
CA LEU A 329 19.18 26.20 11.02
C LEU A 329 19.57 27.65 11.36
N SER A 330 18.76 28.62 10.99
CA SER A 330 18.97 30.04 11.27
C SER A 330 18.36 30.44 12.60
N LYS A 331 18.98 31.40 13.28
CA LYS A 331 18.41 32.10 14.44
C LYS A 331 17.18 32.95 14.04
N ASN A 332 17.07 33.35 12.77
CA ASN A 332 15.94 34.12 12.25
C ASN A 332 14.75 33.24 11.91
N LYS A 333 13.92 32.95 12.91
CA LYS A 333 12.68 32.16 12.73
C LYS A 333 11.65 32.81 11.82
N LYS A 334 11.59 34.16 11.79
CA LYS A 334 10.55 34.88 11.01
C LYS A 334 10.63 34.56 9.51
N PHE A 335 11.84 34.40 8.97
CA PHE A 335 12.00 34.05 7.56
C PHE A 335 11.58 32.60 7.30
N ALA A 336 12.01 31.65 8.12
CA ALA A 336 11.61 30.25 7.98
C ALA A 336 10.09 30.06 8.15
N ASP A 337 9.47 30.75 9.12
CA ASP A 337 8.04 30.75 9.33
C ASP A 337 7.28 31.31 8.12
N LYS A 338 7.80 32.39 7.52
CA LYS A 338 7.23 32.98 6.29
C LYS A 338 7.27 31.99 5.13
N ILE A 339 8.45 31.37 4.88
CA ILE A 339 8.59 30.36 3.82
C ILE A 339 7.64 29.19 4.04
N TYR A 340 7.54 28.68 5.27
CA TYR A 340 6.59 27.63 5.63
C TYR A 340 5.13 28.04 5.34
N GLN A 341 4.76 29.27 5.69
CA GLN A 341 3.42 29.81 5.43
C GLN A 341 3.18 29.96 3.92
N ASP A 342 4.11 30.54 3.19
CA ASP A 342 4.01 30.77 1.74
C ASP A 342 3.86 29.44 0.99
N LEU A 343 4.65 28.42 1.30
CA LEU A 343 4.54 27.07 0.73
C LEU A 343 3.19 26.41 1.08
N SER A 344 2.74 26.55 2.33
CA SER A 344 1.51 25.91 2.82
C SER A 344 0.23 26.67 2.43
N ALA A 345 0.32 27.98 2.19
CA ALA A 345 -0.82 28.85 1.86
C ALA A 345 -1.14 28.86 0.37
N TYR A 346 -0.16 28.55 -0.48
CA TYR A 346 -0.36 28.53 -1.93
C TYR A 346 -1.42 27.46 -2.25
N GLY A 347 -2.69 27.94 -2.41
CA GLY A 347 -3.82 27.08 -2.74
C GLY A 347 -4.89 26.88 -1.67
N ARG A 348 -4.94 27.70 -0.63
CA ARG A 348 -6.17 27.81 0.20
C ARG A 348 -7.27 28.50 -0.59
N SER A 349 -8.04 27.73 -1.37
CA SER A 349 -9.28 28.23 -1.95
C SER A 349 -10.38 28.23 -0.88
N THR A 350 -11.07 29.35 -0.74
CA THR A 350 -12.24 29.56 0.17
C THR A 350 -13.51 28.85 -0.30
N ALA A 351 -13.47 28.07 -1.36
CA ALA A 351 -14.63 27.43 -2.00
C ALA A 351 -14.40 25.95 -2.31
N GLY A 352 -14.14 25.11 -1.31
CA GLY A 352 -14.27 23.63 -1.45
C GLY A 352 -13.42 22.93 -2.52
N ARG A 353 -12.50 23.62 -3.19
CA ARG A 353 -11.62 23.08 -4.21
C ARG A 353 -10.29 22.58 -3.62
N GLN A 354 -9.72 21.54 -4.26
CA GLN A 354 -8.50 20.83 -3.86
C GLN A 354 -7.39 21.78 -3.35
N LYS A 355 -6.73 21.36 -2.26
CA LYS A 355 -5.52 22.01 -1.74
C LYS A 355 -4.43 21.96 -2.80
N THR A 356 -4.04 23.10 -3.36
CA THR A 356 -2.91 23.23 -4.29
C THR A 356 -1.61 23.64 -3.61
N GLY A 357 -1.57 23.72 -2.26
CA GLY A 357 -0.38 24.05 -1.49
C GLY A 357 0.57 22.88 -1.34
N VAL A 358 1.86 23.17 -1.30
CA VAL A 358 2.90 22.17 -1.03
C VAL A 358 2.75 21.63 0.39
N GLU A 359 2.68 20.32 0.54
CA GLU A 359 2.69 19.67 1.86
C GLU A 359 4.12 19.71 2.43
N VAL A 360 4.32 20.42 3.55
CA VAL A 360 5.62 20.63 4.17
C VAL A 360 5.64 20.10 5.60
N LEU A 361 6.64 19.27 5.93
CA LEU A 361 7.08 19.06 7.31
C LEU A 361 8.11 20.15 7.64
N TYR A 362 7.90 20.91 8.69
CA TYR A 362 8.79 21.99 9.10
C TYR A 362 9.48 21.62 10.41
N ASP A 363 10.79 21.44 10.37
CA ASP A 363 11.63 21.25 11.56
C ASP A 363 11.96 22.61 12.18
N ASP A 364 11.10 23.02 13.09
CA ASP A 364 11.18 24.26 13.87
C ASP A 364 11.74 24.05 15.30
N ARG A 365 12.28 22.86 15.60
CA ARG A 365 12.86 22.53 16.91
C ARG A 365 14.08 23.41 17.19
N ASN A 366 14.16 23.98 18.39
CA ASN A 366 15.24 24.88 18.77
C ASN A 366 16.39 24.16 19.46
N GLU A 367 16.05 23.10 20.18
CA GLU A 367 16.97 22.28 20.98
C GLU A 367 17.77 21.28 20.12
N ALA A 368 17.29 20.96 18.91
CA ALA A 368 17.97 20.04 18.02
C ALA A 368 19.15 20.71 17.29
N THR A 369 20.29 20.07 17.31
CA THR A 369 21.49 20.52 16.58
C THR A 369 21.28 20.40 15.05
N PRO A 370 22.04 21.15 14.23
CA PRO A 370 21.99 20.96 12.77
C PRO A 370 22.23 19.52 12.32
N GLY A 371 23.19 18.83 12.96
CA GLY A 371 23.47 17.41 12.65
C GLY A 371 22.30 16.49 12.92
N GLU A 372 21.59 16.67 14.03
CA GLU A 372 20.36 15.91 14.35
C GLU A 372 19.23 16.20 13.34
N LYS A 373 19.03 17.45 12.94
CA LYS A 373 18.02 17.81 11.95
C LYS A 373 18.30 17.17 10.58
N PHE A 374 19.56 17.15 10.15
CA PHE A 374 19.94 16.47 8.91
C PHE A 374 19.75 14.96 9.01
N ALA A 375 20.22 14.34 10.09
CA ALA A 375 20.07 12.90 10.30
C ALA A 375 18.59 12.48 10.34
N ASP A 376 17.73 13.25 11.01
CA ASP A 376 16.29 13.00 11.05
C ASP A 376 15.64 13.17 9.66
N ALA A 377 16.06 14.19 8.90
CA ALA A 377 15.53 14.43 7.57
C ALA A 377 15.88 13.30 6.59
N ASP A 378 17.12 12.81 6.65
CA ASP A 378 17.56 11.70 5.82
C ASP A 378 16.90 10.38 6.25
N LEU A 379 16.73 10.15 7.55
CA LEU A 379 16.02 8.97 8.09
C LEU A 379 14.54 8.95 7.71
N ILE A 380 13.84 10.09 7.83
CA ILE A 380 12.42 10.24 7.46
C ILE A 380 12.23 10.10 5.95
N GLY A 381 13.15 10.60 5.14
CA GLY A 381 13.22 10.32 3.72
C GLY A 381 12.22 11.08 2.83
N ILE A 382 11.84 12.31 3.21
CA ILE A 382 10.97 13.17 2.40
C ILE A 382 11.69 13.62 1.13
N PRO A 383 11.04 13.63 -0.06
CA PRO A 383 11.69 13.82 -1.36
C PRO A 383 12.53 15.08 -1.51
N TYR A 384 12.06 16.22 -0.99
CA TYR A 384 12.80 17.48 -1.05
C TYR A 384 13.20 17.96 0.34
N ARG A 385 14.50 18.13 0.58
CA ARG A 385 15.03 18.80 1.76
C ARG A 385 15.30 20.25 1.44
N LEU A 386 14.70 21.16 2.25
CA LEU A 386 14.83 22.60 2.15
C LEU A 386 15.58 23.09 3.38
N VAL A 387 16.66 23.86 3.22
CA VAL A 387 17.45 24.36 4.35
C VAL A 387 17.54 25.87 4.34
N ILE A 388 17.21 26.47 5.47
CA ILE A 388 17.42 27.88 5.76
C ILE A 388 18.52 28.00 6.82
N SER A 389 19.61 28.67 6.49
CA SER A 389 20.77 28.87 7.37
C SER A 389 21.26 30.30 7.31
N GLU A 390 22.14 30.69 8.27
CA GLU A 390 22.78 32.01 8.24
C GLU A 390 23.62 32.23 6.95
N LYS A 391 24.14 31.16 6.35
CA LYS A 391 24.91 31.22 5.09
C LYS A 391 24.03 31.53 3.88
N THR A 392 22.78 31.10 3.90
CA THR A 392 21.82 31.29 2.79
C THR A 392 20.97 32.55 2.97
N HIS A 393 20.95 33.12 4.19
CA HIS A 393 20.19 34.29 4.58
C HIS A 393 21.15 35.37 5.12
N SER A 394 22.07 35.87 4.30
CA SER A 394 23.05 36.88 4.72
C SER A 394 22.59 38.31 4.34
N LYS A 395 22.49 39.16 5.37
CA LYS A 395 22.27 40.58 5.22
C LYS A 395 23.51 41.39 4.74
N SER A 396 24.68 40.72 4.61
CA SER A 396 25.98 41.42 4.49
C SER A 396 26.48 41.64 3.07
N SER A 397 25.79 41.16 2.04
CA SER A 397 26.13 41.48 0.64
C SER A 397 24.91 42.00 -0.08
N GLY A 398 24.92 43.27 -0.42
CA GLY A 398 23.80 44.07 -0.99
C GLY A 398 23.16 43.56 -2.28
N GLN A 399 23.29 42.30 -2.65
CA GLN A 399 22.71 41.70 -3.85
C GLN A 399 22.25 40.24 -3.74
N ALA A 400 22.50 39.52 -2.63
CA ALA A 400 22.02 38.15 -2.47
C ALA A 400 20.70 38.17 -1.68
N GLY A 401 19.57 38.12 -2.35
CA GLY A 401 18.27 37.91 -1.73
C GLY A 401 18.22 36.59 -0.96
N ASP A 402 17.30 36.50 0.01
CA ASP A 402 17.05 35.34 0.82
C ASP A 402 16.90 34.08 -0.04
N LYS A 403 17.88 33.19 0.00
CA LYS A 403 17.88 31.93 -0.76
C LYS A 403 17.64 30.75 0.16
N ILE A 404 17.08 29.69 -0.39
CA ILE A 404 16.79 28.44 0.27
C ILE A 404 17.60 27.36 -0.44
N GLU A 405 18.35 26.58 0.33
CA GLU A 405 19.03 25.39 -0.19
C GLU A 405 18.03 24.29 -0.42
N VAL A 406 18.06 23.70 -1.60
CA VAL A 406 17.15 22.64 -2.02
C VAL A 406 17.94 21.43 -2.49
N LYS A 407 17.72 20.28 -1.86
CA LYS A 407 18.32 19.01 -2.26
C LYS A 407 17.24 17.94 -2.38
N LYS A 408 17.26 17.13 -3.45
CA LYS A 408 16.46 15.89 -3.51
C LYS A 408 17.06 14.83 -2.59
N ARG A 409 16.19 14.00 -1.96
CA ARG A 409 16.64 12.91 -1.07
C ARG A 409 17.44 11.84 -1.82
N ASP A 410 17.10 11.57 -3.07
CA ASP A 410 17.72 10.59 -3.97
C ASP A 410 18.81 11.16 -4.87
N GLY A 411 19.25 12.41 -4.65
CA GLY A 411 20.20 13.11 -5.51
C GLY A 411 21.27 13.86 -4.74
N ASP A 412 22.38 14.17 -5.45
CA ASP A 412 23.51 14.95 -4.88
C ASP A 412 23.48 16.43 -5.24
N LYS A 413 22.65 16.80 -6.22
CA LYS A 413 22.57 18.18 -6.69
C LYS A 413 21.94 19.08 -5.64
N LEU A 414 22.64 20.20 -5.33
CA LEU A 414 22.20 21.22 -4.42
C LEU A 414 21.90 22.49 -5.25
N ASP A 415 20.66 22.96 -5.15
CA ASP A 415 20.22 24.21 -5.79
C ASP A 415 20.03 25.29 -4.70
N LEU A 416 20.32 26.55 -5.05
CA LEU A 416 20.02 27.72 -4.22
C LEU A 416 18.94 28.54 -4.89
N LEU A 417 17.72 28.51 -4.38
CA LEU A 417 16.54 29.10 -4.99
C LEU A 417 15.96 30.25 -4.15
N ALA A 418 15.47 31.29 -4.81
CA ALA A 418 14.60 32.26 -4.17
C ALA A 418 13.23 31.66 -3.86
N ALA A 419 12.48 32.19 -2.89
CA ALA A 419 11.19 31.65 -2.46
C ALA A 419 10.19 31.45 -3.61
N LYS A 420 10.10 32.40 -4.55
CA LYS A 420 9.22 32.31 -5.72
C LYS A 420 9.60 31.15 -6.67
N GLU A 421 10.89 30.96 -6.91
CA GLU A 421 11.42 29.88 -7.75
C GLU A 421 11.19 28.52 -7.10
N LEU A 422 11.40 28.41 -5.78
CA LEU A 422 11.11 27.21 -4.99
C LEU A 422 9.64 26.82 -5.09
N ILE A 423 8.72 27.77 -4.87
CA ILE A 423 7.27 27.52 -4.97
C ILE A 423 6.91 27.00 -6.36
N LYS A 424 7.44 27.63 -7.43
CA LYS A 424 7.21 27.17 -8.80
C LYS A 424 7.76 25.74 -9.01
N LYS A 425 8.98 25.46 -8.55
CA LYS A 425 9.62 24.15 -8.69
C LYS A 425 8.85 23.02 -7.98
N LEU A 426 8.31 23.30 -6.79
CA LEU A 426 7.60 22.27 -6.00
C LEU A 426 6.14 22.10 -6.45
N ASN A 427 5.56 22.99 -7.25
CA ASN A 427 4.20 22.87 -7.78
C ASN A 427 4.14 22.27 -9.20
N ASN A 428 5.27 22.16 -9.87
CA ASN A 428 5.42 21.41 -11.12
C ASN A 428 5.81 19.95 -10.85
#